data_c959149c9b5c13bca8829078a3770515
#
_entry.id   c959149c9b5c13bca8829078a3770515
#
_cell.length_a   1.000
_cell.length_b   1.000
_cell.length_c   1.000
_cell.angle_alpha   90.00
_cell.angle_beta   90.00
_cell.angle_gamma   90.00
#
_symmetry.space_group_name_H-M   'P 1'
#
loop_
_entity.id
_entity.type
_entity.pdbx_description
1 polymer ?
#
loop_
_entity_poly.entity_id
_entity_poly.type
_entity_poly.pdbx_seq_one_letter_code
_entity_poly.pdbx_strand_id
1 'polypeptide(L)'
;MKKKTNSKKQLEFSFLTQATIHQNKESWFSKAEKILGISNDGGWPDSFGQALHSISTSKTITVVSLFSGAGGLDIGFHDAGFKILECNEIVPLFAETLALNSREGQRFTGTKVHCIDIKDYVPEVPHVDFVIGGPPCQTFS
;
A
#
# COMPACT_ATOMS: atom_id res chain seq x y z
N MET A 1 -3.70 -28.05 -43.60
CA MET A 1 -5.11 -27.68 -43.25
C MET A 1 -5.18 -27.10 -41.88
N LYS A 2 -5.49 -25.84 -41.83
CA LYS A 2 -6.26 -25.00 -40.88
C LYS A 2 -6.37 -25.45 -39.42
N LYS A 3 -5.66 -24.73 -38.53
CA LYS A 3 -6.11 -24.39 -37.16
C LYS A 3 -5.74 -22.93 -36.88
N LYS A 4 -6.59 -22.02 -37.29
CA LYS A 4 -6.65 -20.61 -36.82
C LYS A 4 -8.11 -20.31 -36.58
N THR A 5 -8.59 -20.44 -35.32
CA THR A 5 -9.85 -19.82 -34.89
C THR A 5 -10.05 -20.03 -33.37
N ASN A 6 -9.16 -19.52 -32.50
CA ASN A 6 -9.53 -19.50 -31.08
C ASN A 6 -9.03 -18.29 -30.28
N SER A 7 -8.26 -17.37 -30.90
CA SER A 7 -7.71 -16.25 -30.13
C SER A 7 -8.65 -15.02 -30.01
N LYS A 8 -9.50 -14.79 -31.00
CA LYS A 8 -10.45 -13.65 -30.98
C LYS A 8 -11.60 -13.83 -30.00
N LYS A 9 -12.16 -15.05 -29.86
CA LYS A 9 -13.27 -15.29 -28.92
C LYS A 9 -12.87 -15.18 -27.46
N GLN A 10 -11.63 -15.51 -27.11
CA GLN A 10 -11.14 -15.42 -25.73
C GLN A 10 -10.87 -13.97 -25.30
N LEU A 11 -10.44 -13.11 -26.22
CA LEU A 11 -10.25 -11.68 -25.93
C LEU A 11 -11.58 -10.92 -25.78
N GLU A 12 -12.61 -11.25 -26.56
CA GLU A 12 -13.94 -10.65 -26.41
C GLU A 12 -14.62 -11.05 -25.11
N PHE A 13 -14.41 -12.29 -24.65
CA PHE A 13 -14.98 -12.74 -23.38
C PHE A 13 -14.36 -12.06 -22.14
N SER A 14 -13.05 -11.73 -22.19
CA SER A 14 -12.38 -11.01 -21.11
C SER A 14 -12.82 -9.54 -21.01
N PHE A 15 -13.09 -8.90 -22.15
CA PHE A 15 -13.59 -7.52 -22.21
C PHE A 15 -15.02 -7.40 -21.70
N LEU A 16 -15.90 -8.34 -22.05
CA LEU A 16 -17.29 -8.35 -21.61
C LEU A 16 -17.42 -8.66 -20.11
N THR A 17 -16.55 -9.51 -19.56
CA THR A 17 -16.54 -9.80 -18.11
C THR A 17 -16.07 -8.60 -17.28
N GLN A 18 -15.10 -7.82 -17.74
CA GLN A 18 -14.69 -6.61 -17.05
C GLN A 18 -15.75 -5.50 -17.13
N ALA A 19 -16.40 -5.29 -18.29
CA ALA A 19 -17.46 -4.30 -18.43
C ALA A 19 -18.73 -4.64 -17.64
N THR A 20 -19.07 -5.93 -17.53
CA THR A 20 -20.27 -6.38 -16.80
C THR A 20 -20.06 -6.39 -15.28
N ILE A 21 -18.83 -6.56 -14.81
CA ILE A 21 -18.49 -6.49 -13.39
C ILE A 21 -18.59 -5.05 -12.87
N HIS A 22 -18.35 -4.04 -13.71
CA HIS A 22 -18.45 -2.64 -13.31
C HIS A 22 -19.88 -2.06 -13.27
N GLN A 23 -20.86 -2.70 -13.86
CA GLN A 23 -22.20 -2.10 -13.99
C GLN A 23 -23.22 -2.44 -12.91
N ASN A 24 -22.95 -3.38 -11.95
CA ASN A 24 -23.99 -3.76 -10.98
C ASN A 24 -23.50 -4.31 -9.63
N LYS A 25 -22.36 -3.87 -9.13
CA LYS A 25 -22.00 -4.11 -7.73
C LYS A 25 -21.81 -2.75 -7.07
N GLU A 26 -22.82 -2.39 -6.26
CA GLU A 26 -22.62 -1.44 -5.18
C GLU A 26 -21.24 -1.73 -4.56
N SER A 27 -20.31 -0.77 -4.61
CA SER A 27 -18.95 -1.01 -4.14
C SER A 27 -19.05 -1.43 -2.68
N TRP A 28 -18.20 -2.31 -2.21
CA TRP A 28 -18.20 -2.70 -0.80
C TRP A 28 -18.03 -1.45 0.10
N PHE A 29 -17.39 -0.40 -0.40
CA PHE A 29 -17.26 0.91 0.22
C PHE A 29 -18.64 1.54 0.48
N SER A 30 -19.51 1.58 -0.55
CA SER A 30 -20.88 2.10 -0.43
C SER A 30 -21.72 1.29 0.57
N LYS A 31 -21.48 -0.02 0.66
CA LYS A 31 -22.12 -0.86 1.68
C LYS A 31 -21.60 -0.58 3.08
N ALA A 32 -20.29 -0.40 3.22
CA ALA A 32 -19.68 -0.06 4.50
C ALA A 32 -20.15 1.31 5.01
N GLU A 33 -20.29 2.30 4.15
CA GLU A 33 -20.86 3.61 4.47
C GLU A 33 -22.28 3.50 5.03
N LYS A 34 -23.14 2.72 4.38
CA LYS A 34 -24.51 2.49 4.86
C LYS A 34 -24.55 1.78 6.21
N ILE A 35 -23.69 0.78 6.42
CA ILE A 35 -23.62 0.02 7.68
C ILE A 35 -23.10 0.88 8.83
N LEU A 36 -22.11 1.72 8.54
CA LEU A 36 -21.46 2.57 9.53
C LEU A 36 -22.17 3.91 9.76
N GLY A 37 -23.20 4.23 8.95
CA GLY A 37 -23.92 5.50 9.03
C GLY A 37 -23.06 6.71 8.68
N ILE A 38 -22.01 6.51 7.88
CA ILE A 38 -21.09 7.54 7.43
C ILE A 38 -21.59 8.04 6.08
N SER A 39 -21.87 9.33 5.93
CA SER A 39 -22.19 9.91 4.63
C SER A 39 -20.89 10.27 3.91
N ASN A 40 -20.73 9.77 2.69
CA ASN A 40 -19.64 10.17 1.81
C ASN A 40 -20.04 11.40 1.01
N ASP A 41 -19.95 12.55 1.62
CA ASP A 41 -20.15 13.84 0.98
C ASP A 41 -18.87 14.33 0.28
N GLY A 42 -18.12 13.42 -0.32
CA GLY A 42 -17.07 13.74 -1.28
C GLY A 42 -15.65 13.57 -0.78
N GLY A 43 -15.40 12.87 0.33
CA GLY A 43 -14.01 12.70 0.66
C GLY A 43 -13.69 12.04 1.99
N TRP A 44 -14.11 10.80 2.17
CA TRP A 44 -13.62 10.08 3.35
C TRP A 44 -12.07 10.03 3.44
N PRO A 45 -11.33 9.84 2.34
CA PRO A 45 -9.88 9.99 2.36
C PRO A 45 -9.44 11.42 2.68
N ASP A 46 -10.11 12.42 2.12
CA ASP A 46 -9.72 13.81 2.30
C ASP A 46 -10.11 14.36 3.67
N SER A 47 -11.29 14.03 4.17
CA SER A 47 -11.71 14.47 5.51
C SER A 47 -10.93 13.78 6.63
N PHE A 48 -10.58 12.50 6.46
CA PHE A 48 -9.74 11.78 7.40
C PHE A 48 -8.30 12.28 7.35
N GLY A 49 -7.75 12.49 6.16
CA GLY A 49 -6.44 13.09 5.96
C GLY A 49 -6.38 14.52 6.53
N GLN A 50 -7.41 15.35 6.31
CA GLN A 50 -7.51 16.68 6.87
C GLN A 50 -7.66 16.67 8.40
N ALA A 51 -8.43 15.73 8.96
CA ALA A 51 -8.55 15.56 10.40
C ALA A 51 -7.21 15.14 11.02
N LEU A 52 -6.48 14.21 10.41
CA LEU A 52 -5.13 13.84 10.83
C LEU A 52 -4.16 15.01 10.71
N HIS A 53 -4.22 15.77 9.61
CA HIS A 53 -3.41 16.98 9.45
C HIS A 53 -3.73 18.06 10.47
N SER A 54 -4.99 18.21 10.90
CA SER A 54 -5.37 19.16 11.93
C SER A 54 -4.90 18.76 13.34
N ILE A 55 -4.71 17.46 13.57
CA ILE A 55 -4.14 16.89 14.80
C ILE A 55 -2.60 16.89 14.72
N SER A 56 -2.04 17.03 13.51
CA SER A 56 -0.60 17.05 13.31
C SER A 56 0.03 18.20 14.09
N THR A 57 0.61 17.84 15.19
CA THR A 57 1.59 18.67 15.88
C THR A 57 2.70 19.03 14.87
N SER A 58 3.37 20.14 15.05
CA SER A 58 4.45 20.64 14.16
C SER A 58 5.63 19.68 13.95
N LYS A 59 5.58 18.47 14.50
CA LYS A 59 6.60 17.42 14.42
C LYS A 59 6.16 16.32 13.46
N THR A 60 6.97 16.09 12.42
CA THR A 60 6.81 14.92 11.55
C THR A 60 7.06 13.64 12.34
N ILE A 61 6.07 12.75 12.39
CA ILE A 61 6.18 11.44 13.03
C ILE A 61 6.96 10.51 12.10
N THR A 62 7.98 9.86 12.63
CA THR A 62 8.90 9.02 11.87
C THR A 62 8.64 7.54 12.11
N VAL A 63 8.86 6.73 11.05
CA VAL A 63 8.52 5.30 11.03
C VAL A 63 9.65 4.47 10.43
N VAL A 64 9.92 3.32 11.05
CA VAL A 64 10.63 2.19 10.43
C VAL A 64 9.60 1.11 10.12
N SER A 65 9.64 0.59 8.90
CA SER A 65 8.74 -0.46 8.44
C SER A 65 9.48 -1.79 8.29
N LEU A 66 8.94 -2.82 8.92
CA LEU A 66 9.47 -4.18 8.89
C LEU A 66 8.52 -5.10 8.11
N PHE A 67 9.08 -6.06 7.37
CA PHE A 67 8.30 -6.93 6.47
C PHE A 67 7.43 -6.12 5.52
N SER A 68 8.02 -5.09 4.92
CA SER A 68 7.30 -4.04 4.19
C SER A 68 6.59 -4.55 2.93
N GLY A 69 6.97 -5.72 2.41
CA GLY A 69 6.46 -6.20 1.14
C GLY A 69 6.73 -5.19 0.01
N ALA A 70 5.75 -4.97 -0.84
CA ALA A 70 5.81 -3.94 -1.87
C ALA A 70 5.38 -2.54 -1.40
N GLY A 71 5.23 -2.33 -0.08
CA GLY A 71 4.93 -1.03 0.50
C GLY A 71 3.44 -0.73 0.71
N GLY A 72 2.57 -1.74 0.74
CA GLY A 72 1.13 -1.50 0.89
C GLY A 72 0.76 -0.83 2.22
N LEU A 73 1.33 -1.30 3.33
CA LEU A 73 1.13 -0.69 4.65
C LEU A 73 1.80 0.70 4.71
N ASP A 74 2.98 0.82 4.14
CA ASP A 74 3.78 2.05 4.09
C ASP A 74 3.04 3.18 3.37
N ILE A 75 2.31 2.86 2.29
CA ILE A 75 1.46 3.82 1.57
C ILE A 75 0.43 4.42 2.51
N GLY A 76 -0.27 3.58 3.31
CA GLY A 76 -1.28 4.04 4.25
C GLY A 76 -0.71 4.99 5.31
N PHE A 77 0.43 4.64 5.89
CA PHE A 77 1.11 5.51 6.87
C PHE A 77 1.64 6.79 6.24
N HIS A 78 2.25 6.69 5.06
CA HIS A 78 2.72 7.87 4.33
C HIS A 78 1.57 8.85 4.02
N ASP A 79 0.44 8.34 3.52
CA ASP A 79 -0.74 9.15 3.19
C ASP A 79 -1.39 9.76 4.45
N ALA A 80 -1.22 9.13 5.61
CA ALA A 80 -1.59 9.68 6.91
C ALA A 80 -0.58 10.72 7.45
N GLY A 81 0.46 11.07 6.69
CA GLY A 81 1.43 12.12 7.06
C GLY A 81 2.65 11.62 7.84
N PHE A 82 2.83 10.31 7.98
CA PHE A 82 4.03 9.75 8.59
C PHE A 82 5.20 9.75 7.59
N LYS A 83 6.41 9.90 8.08
CA LYS A 83 7.62 9.80 7.29
C LYS A 83 8.27 8.44 7.49
N ILE A 84 8.26 7.62 6.46
CA ILE A 84 8.96 6.34 6.46
C ILE A 84 10.47 6.63 6.28
N LEU A 85 11.28 6.25 7.25
CA LEU A 85 12.73 6.46 7.20
C LEU A 85 13.45 5.26 6.62
N GLU A 86 13.07 4.05 7.06
CA GLU A 86 13.65 2.80 6.59
C GLU A 86 12.57 1.75 6.37
N CYS A 87 12.80 0.89 5.37
CA CYS A 87 12.02 -0.30 5.09
C CYS A 87 12.94 -1.53 5.11
N ASN A 88 12.51 -2.61 5.77
CA ASN A 88 13.15 -3.91 5.69
C ASN A 88 12.24 -4.91 4.96
N GLU A 89 12.78 -5.57 3.96
CA GLU A 89 12.10 -6.61 3.18
C GLU A 89 13.11 -7.64 2.67
N ILE A 90 12.83 -8.93 2.85
CA ILE A 90 13.76 -9.99 2.46
C ILE A 90 13.60 -10.39 0.98
N VAL A 91 12.41 -10.21 0.38
CA VAL A 91 12.14 -10.59 -1.00
C VAL A 91 12.67 -9.52 -1.95
N PRO A 92 13.68 -9.84 -2.80
CA PRO A 92 14.35 -8.84 -3.65
C PRO A 92 13.40 -8.05 -4.56
N LEU A 93 12.40 -8.71 -5.16
CA LEU A 93 11.43 -8.08 -6.04
C LEU A 93 10.60 -6.99 -5.33
N PHE A 94 10.22 -7.24 -4.07
CA PHE A 94 9.47 -6.28 -3.27
C PHE A 94 10.36 -5.14 -2.80
N ALA A 95 11.58 -5.47 -2.36
CA ALA A 95 12.56 -4.46 -1.98
C ALA A 95 12.94 -3.54 -3.16
N GLU A 96 13.05 -4.09 -4.38
CA GLU A 96 13.26 -3.30 -5.59
C GLU A 96 12.09 -2.34 -5.86
N THR A 97 10.85 -2.80 -5.69
CA THR A 97 9.65 -1.96 -5.81
C THR A 97 9.69 -0.79 -4.83
N LEU A 98 10.02 -1.05 -3.57
CA LEU A 98 10.21 -0.01 -2.56
C LEU A 98 11.32 0.96 -2.94
N ALA A 99 12.48 0.46 -3.38
CA ALA A 99 13.62 1.27 -3.79
C ALA A 99 13.30 2.17 -4.99
N LEU A 100 12.51 1.70 -5.95
CA LEU A 100 12.03 2.52 -7.05
C LEU A 100 11.15 3.68 -6.55
N ASN A 101 10.27 3.41 -5.59
CA ASN A 101 9.39 4.42 -4.99
C ASN A 101 10.08 5.34 -3.96
N SER A 102 11.33 5.03 -3.59
CA SER A 102 12.13 5.84 -2.67
C SER A 102 13.02 6.86 -3.37
N ARG A 103 13.05 6.84 -4.71
CA ARG A 103 13.82 7.80 -5.53
C ARG A 103 13.24 9.20 -5.41
N GLU A 104 14.08 10.18 -5.74
CA GLU A 104 13.67 11.58 -5.75
C GLU A 104 12.40 11.80 -6.59
N GLY A 105 11.44 12.53 -6.03
CA GLY A 105 10.14 12.81 -6.66
C GLY A 105 9.13 11.66 -6.59
N GLN A 106 9.48 10.53 -5.99
CA GLN A 106 8.56 9.43 -5.76
C GLN A 106 7.94 9.48 -4.35
N ARG A 107 6.93 8.64 -4.11
CA ARG A 107 6.11 8.67 -2.89
C ARG A 107 6.93 8.54 -1.60
N PHE A 108 7.92 7.67 -1.58
CA PHE A 108 8.77 7.42 -0.42
C PHE A 108 10.15 8.09 -0.54
N THR A 109 10.21 9.26 -1.16
CA THR A 109 11.48 9.99 -1.38
C THR A 109 12.34 10.03 -0.13
N GLY A 110 13.55 9.49 -0.24
CA GLY A 110 14.55 9.46 0.82
C GLY A 110 14.37 8.32 1.84
N THR A 111 13.41 7.42 1.67
CA THR A 111 13.31 6.20 2.47
C THR A 111 14.45 5.26 2.10
N LYS A 112 15.17 4.73 3.09
CA LYS A 112 16.20 3.72 2.89
C LYS A 112 15.58 2.32 2.87
N VAL A 113 15.95 1.52 1.86
CA VAL A 113 15.41 0.17 1.70
C VAL A 113 16.51 -0.86 1.92
N HIS A 114 16.29 -1.77 2.85
CA HIS A 114 17.18 -2.87 3.22
C HIS A 114 16.60 -4.19 2.74
N CYS A 115 17.24 -4.78 1.72
CA CYS A 115 16.89 -6.12 1.24
C CYS A 115 17.70 -7.17 2.02
N ILE A 116 17.25 -7.50 3.23
CA ILE A 116 17.98 -8.36 4.17
C ILE A 116 17.03 -9.11 5.10
N ASP A 117 17.43 -10.27 5.62
CA ASP A 117 16.69 -10.97 6.67
C ASP A 117 16.56 -10.08 7.91
N ILE A 118 15.37 -10.08 8.53
CA ILE A 118 15.09 -9.31 9.73
C ILE A 118 16.05 -9.64 10.88
N LYS A 119 16.59 -10.86 10.93
CA LYS A 119 17.56 -11.29 11.94
C LYS A 119 18.89 -10.56 11.84
N ASP A 120 19.22 -10.12 10.63
CA ASP A 120 20.49 -9.43 10.32
C ASP A 120 20.27 -7.92 10.17
N TYR A 121 19.01 -7.47 10.20
CA TYR A 121 18.67 -6.06 10.05
C TYR A 121 18.95 -5.29 11.34
N VAL A 122 19.74 -4.23 11.19
CA VAL A 122 19.97 -3.23 12.24
C VAL A 122 19.56 -1.87 11.68
N PRO A 123 18.62 -1.16 12.30
CA PRO A 123 18.25 0.18 11.87
C PRO A 123 19.46 1.11 11.89
N GLU A 124 19.60 1.92 10.86
CA GLU A 124 20.66 2.93 10.77
C GLU A 124 20.22 4.25 11.43
N VAL A 125 18.90 4.45 11.56
CA VAL A 125 18.35 5.62 12.25
C VAL A 125 18.51 5.47 13.76
N PRO A 126 19.06 6.48 14.46
CA PRO A 126 19.29 6.40 15.91
C PRO A 126 18.00 6.48 16.74
N HIS A 127 16.94 6.99 16.16
CA HIS A 127 15.65 7.16 16.81
C HIS A 127 14.51 7.18 15.78
N VAL A 128 13.39 6.60 16.16
CA VAL A 128 12.14 6.57 15.41
C VAL A 128 10.96 6.63 16.36
N ASP A 129 9.87 7.28 15.94
CA ASP A 129 8.66 7.42 16.77
C ASP A 129 7.82 6.13 16.76
N PHE A 130 7.75 5.42 15.61
CA PHE A 130 7.00 4.18 15.45
C PHE A 130 7.76 3.12 14.66
N VAL A 131 7.46 1.85 14.98
CA VAL A 131 7.81 0.70 14.15
C VAL A 131 6.50 0.06 13.70
N ILE A 132 6.36 -0.14 12.39
CA ILE A 132 5.22 -0.84 11.78
C ILE A 132 5.70 -2.13 11.12
N GLY A 133 4.79 -3.07 10.88
CA GLY A 133 5.16 -4.27 10.14
C GLY A 133 4.05 -5.29 10.04
N GLY A 134 4.10 -6.10 8.97
CA GLY A 134 3.20 -7.21 8.71
C GLY A 134 3.95 -8.54 8.68
N PRO A 135 4.41 -9.09 9.83
CA PRO A 135 5.13 -10.35 9.83
C PRO A 135 4.26 -11.48 9.26
N PRO A 136 4.85 -12.42 8.49
CA PRO A 136 4.12 -13.54 7.92
C PRO A 136 3.56 -14.46 9.01
N CYS A 137 2.24 -14.74 8.96
CA CYS A 137 1.56 -15.58 9.94
C CYS A 137 1.84 -17.09 9.77
N GLN A 138 2.52 -17.49 8.68
CA GLN A 138 2.74 -18.90 8.32
C GLN A 138 3.57 -19.72 9.32
N THR A 139 4.24 -19.06 10.27
CA THR A 139 5.05 -19.73 11.29
C THR A 139 4.26 -20.14 12.53
N PHE A 140 2.97 -19.80 12.60
CA PHE A 140 2.12 -20.05 13.77
C PHE A 140 0.98 -21.04 13.50
N SER A 141 0.95 -21.67 12.32
CA SER A 141 -0.04 -22.69 11.92
C SER A 141 0.55 -24.10 11.92
#